data_72214d837f3b603614f39a23fa31dfa6
#
_entry.id   72214d837f3b603614f39a23fa31dfa6
#
_cell.length_a   1.000
_cell.length_b   1.000
_cell.length_c   1.000
_cell.angle_alpha   90.00
_cell.angle_beta   90.00
_cell.angle_gamma   90.00
#
_symmetry.space_group_name_H-M   'P 1'
#
loop_
_entity.id
_entity.type
_entity.pdbx_description
1 polymer ?
#
loop_
_entity_poly.entity_id
_entity_poly.type
_entity_poly.pdbx_seq_one_letter_code
_entity_poly.pdbx_strand_id
1 'polypeptide(L)'
;MKTTVYQAGAITFRRDKGELKILLIRSKKNPSRWIFPKGHIELNETEQQACVRELLEEAGVEGEIVEKAGDLEFMLNEKSYKVAYYLCRYLKRSGEGEAGRSPKWFGVEKAIEKLYFANSRELLSASLKKLNYITIKQI
;
A
#
# COMPACT_ATOMS: atom_id res chain seq x y z
N MET A 1 25.18 -15.77 4.47
CA MET A 1 24.61 -14.45 4.79
C MET A 1 23.30 -14.25 4.06
N LYS A 2 22.28 -13.80 4.77
CA LYS A 2 20.99 -13.51 4.14
C LYS A 2 21.04 -12.12 3.50
N THR A 3 20.69 -12.05 2.22
CA THR A 3 20.54 -10.78 1.55
C THR A 3 19.21 -10.17 1.95
N THR A 4 19.20 -8.91 2.32
CA THR A 4 17.96 -8.17 2.59
C THR A 4 17.60 -7.31 1.38
N VAL A 5 16.36 -7.45 0.92
CA VAL A 5 15.81 -6.64 -0.16
C VAL A 5 14.90 -5.60 0.47
N TYR A 6 15.13 -4.33 0.15
CA TYR A 6 14.35 -3.22 0.70
C TYR A 6 13.30 -2.77 -0.32
N GLN A 7 12.06 -2.68 0.17
CA GLN A 7 10.90 -2.27 -0.62
C GLN A 7 10.13 -1.17 0.10
N ALA A 8 9.29 -0.47 -0.63
CA ALA A 8 8.35 0.49 -0.07
C ALA A 8 6.97 0.18 -0.63
N GLY A 9 5.94 0.43 0.18
CA GLY A 9 4.57 0.16 -0.20
C GLY A 9 3.61 1.23 0.29
N ALA A 10 2.43 1.25 -0.29
CA ALA A 10 1.44 2.30 -0.06
C ALA A 10 0.14 1.73 0.53
N ILE A 11 -0.27 2.31 1.66
CA ILE A 11 -1.61 2.16 2.17
C ILE A 11 -2.33 3.44 1.76
N THR A 12 -3.04 3.38 0.64
CA THR A 12 -3.65 4.55 0.01
C THR A 12 -5.09 4.67 0.44
N PHE A 13 -5.46 5.86 0.89
CA PHE A 13 -6.78 6.10 1.45
C PHE A 13 -7.45 7.32 0.83
N ARG A 14 -8.78 7.33 0.88
CA ARG A 14 -9.60 8.48 0.55
C ARG A 14 -10.95 8.33 1.25
N ARG A 15 -11.66 9.43 1.42
CA ARG A 15 -13.05 9.39 1.84
C ARG A 15 -13.95 9.53 0.62
N ASP A 16 -14.93 8.64 0.52
CA ASP A 16 -15.92 8.66 -0.53
C ASP A 16 -17.29 8.59 0.13
N LYS A 17 -18.05 9.66 0.01
CA LYS A 17 -19.39 9.80 0.64
C LYS A 17 -19.35 9.50 2.14
N GLY A 18 -18.33 10.03 2.80
CA GLY A 18 -18.15 9.85 4.24
C GLY A 18 -17.51 8.54 4.67
N GLU A 19 -17.32 7.61 3.75
CA GLU A 19 -16.71 6.31 4.05
C GLU A 19 -15.22 6.31 3.71
N LEU A 20 -14.42 5.81 4.65
CA LEU A 20 -12.98 5.64 4.44
C LEU A 20 -12.74 4.41 3.55
N LYS A 21 -12.08 4.64 2.43
CA LYS A 21 -11.76 3.61 1.44
C LYS A 21 -10.26 3.38 1.35
N ILE A 22 -9.87 2.14 1.13
CA ILE A 22 -8.47 1.70 0.98
C ILE A 22 -8.30 1.04 -0.38
N LEU A 23 -7.20 1.38 -1.07
CA LEU A 23 -6.88 0.85 -2.39
C LEU A 23 -6.09 -0.45 -2.26
N LEU A 24 -6.58 -1.49 -2.90
CA LEU A 24 -5.86 -2.76 -3.02
C LEU A 24 -5.70 -3.11 -4.49
N ILE A 25 -4.71 -3.95 -4.77
CA ILE A 25 -4.46 -4.48 -6.11
C ILE A 25 -4.32 -5.99 -6.03
N ARG A 26 -4.42 -6.65 -7.17
CA ARG A 26 -4.20 -8.09 -7.22
C ARG A 26 -2.72 -8.40 -7.32
N SER A 27 -2.30 -9.49 -6.66
CA SER A 27 -0.93 -9.98 -6.76
C SER A 27 -0.66 -10.47 -8.18
N LYS A 28 0.50 -10.12 -8.73
CA LYS A 28 0.89 -10.55 -10.06
C LYS A 28 1.15 -12.05 -10.12
N LYS A 29 1.79 -12.60 -9.08
CA LYS A 29 2.10 -14.04 -9.01
C LYS A 29 0.88 -14.90 -8.74
N ASN A 30 -0.08 -14.38 -7.98
CA ASN A 30 -1.31 -15.09 -7.66
C ASN A 30 -2.48 -14.11 -7.68
N PRO A 31 -3.14 -13.93 -8.85
CA PRO A 31 -4.18 -12.91 -9.01
C PRO A 31 -5.41 -13.05 -8.13
N SER A 32 -5.59 -14.19 -7.42
CA SER A 32 -6.68 -14.34 -6.46
C SER A 32 -6.42 -13.56 -5.16
N ARG A 33 -5.19 -13.11 -4.96
CA ARG A 33 -4.77 -12.43 -3.72
C ARG A 33 -4.80 -10.92 -3.85
N TRP A 34 -5.40 -10.26 -2.86
CA TRP A 34 -5.39 -8.80 -2.76
C TRP A 34 -4.24 -8.35 -1.87
N ILE A 35 -3.51 -7.34 -2.32
CA ILE A 35 -2.32 -6.83 -1.63
C ILE A 35 -2.25 -5.30 -1.74
N PHE A 36 -1.36 -4.68 -0.95
CA PHE A 36 -1.00 -3.28 -1.14
C PHE A 36 0.00 -3.14 -2.29
N PRO A 37 -0.05 -2.03 -3.05
CA PRO A 37 1.00 -1.71 -4.00
C PRO A 37 2.35 -1.59 -3.29
N LYS A 38 3.39 -2.21 -3.84
CA LYS A 38 4.75 -2.13 -3.30
C LYS A 38 5.77 -2.59 -4.32
N GLY A 39 7.02 -2.18 -4.12
CA GLY A 39 8.12 -2.65 -4.95
C GLY A 39 9.48 -2.21 -4.43
N HIS A 40 10.51 -2.55 -5.18
CA HIS A 40 11.90 -2.30 -4.80
C HIS A 40 12.20 -0.80 -4.71
N ILE A 41 12.99 -0.44 -3.70
CA ILE A 41 13.57 0.91 -3.60
C ILE A 41 14.77 0.94 -4.53
N GLU A 42 14.76 1.87 -5.48
CA GLU A 42 15.83 1.99 -6.47
C GLU A 42 17.00 2.81 -5.94
N LEU A 43 18.15 2.71 -6.62
CA LEU A 43 19.33 3.47 -6.25
C LEU A 43 19.01 4.97 -6.23
N ASN A 44 19.47 5.66 -5.18
CA ASN A 44 19.24 7.10 -4.96
C ASN A 44 17.78 7.51 -4.75
N GLU A 45 16.93 6.54 -4.43
CA GLU A 45 15.51 6.77 -4.17
C GLU A 45 15.25 6.66 -2.66
N THR A 46 14.46 7.55 -2.09
CA THR A 46 14.01 7.40 -0.71
C THR A 46 12.86 6.40 -0.63
N GLU A 47 12.54 5.92 0.57
CA GLU A 47 11.37 5.06 0.79
C GLU A 47 10.10 5.74 0.30
N GLN A 48 9.94 7.03 0.60
CA GLN A 48 8.77 7.80 0.20
C GLN A 48 8.65 7.94 -1.33
N GLN A 49 9.77 8.21 -2.00
CA GLN A 49 9.79 8.30 -3.45
C GLN A 49 9.42 6.96 -4.10
N ALA A 50 9.98 5.86 -3.58
CA ALA A 50 9.66 4.53 -4.07
C ALA A 50 8.19 4.19 -3.87
N CYS A 51 7.64 4.54 -2.70
CA CYS A 51 6.23 4.31 -2.38
C CYS A 51 5.31 4.99 -3.42
N VAL A 52 5.54 6.28 -3.68
CA VAL A 52 4.73 7.06 -4.63
C VAL A 52 4.88 6.52 -6.05
N ARG A 53 6.10 6.17 -6.44
CA ARG A 53 6.38 5.62 -7.78
C ARG A 53 5.69 4.27 -7.99
N GLU A 54 5.83 3.36 -7.02
CA GLU A 54 5.21 2.02 -7.13
C GLU A 54 3.68 2.11 -7.15
N LEU A 55 3.10 3.01 -6.36
CA LEU A 55 1.67 3.26 -6.37
C LEU A 55 1.20 3.66 -7.77
N LEU A 56 1.92 4.58 -8.40
CA LEU A 56 1.59 5.04 -9.74
C LEU A 56 1.76 3.93 -10.78
N GLU A 57 2.89 3.23 -10.74
CA GLU A 57 3.19 2.16 -11.70
C GLU A 57 2.19 1.00 -11.60
N GLU A 58 1.92 0.52 -10.40
CA GLU A 58 1.07 -0.66 -10.21
C GLU A 58 -0.41 -0.35 -10.26
N ALA A 59 -0.85 0.76 -9.69
CA ALA A 59 -2.25 1.07 -9.55
C ALA A 59 -2.76 2.23 -10.42
N GLY A 60 -1.86 2.97 -11.07
CA GLY A 60 -2.25 4.15 -11.86
C GLY A 60 -2.78 5.29 -11.02
N VAL A 61 -2.38 5.37 -9.76
CA VAL A 61 -2.87 6.37 -8.81
C VAL A 61 -1.73 7.26 -8.34
N GLU A 62 -1.96 8.57 -8.35
CA GLU A 62 -1.07 9.52 -7.71
C GLU A 62 -1.53 9.75 -6.28
N GLY A 63 -0.60 9.63 -5.36
CA GLY A 63 -0.86 9.86 -3.95
C GLY A 63 0.24 10.69 -3.34
N GLU A 64 -0.05 11.27 -2.18
CA GLU A 64 0.96 12.01 -1.42
C GLU A 64 1.20 11.34 -0.07
N ILE A 65 2.45 11.35 0.35
CA ILE A 65 2.86 10.78 1.63
C ILE A 65 2.28 11.61 2.77
N VAL A 66 1.66 10.93 3.73
CA VAL A 66 1.18 11.58 4.96
C VAL A 66 2.09 11.22 6.13
N GLU A 67 2.24 9.93 6.41
CA GLU A 67 3.16 9.48 7.45
C GLU A 67 3.45 7.98 7.29
N LYS A 68 4.49 7.53 7.94
CA LYS A 68 4.86 6.11 7.90
C LYS A 68 3.86 5.29 8.71
N ALA A 69 3.40 4.18 8.12
CA ALA A 69 2.52 3.23 8.81
C ALA A 69 3.31 2.21 9.62
N GLY A 70 4.39 1.69 9.05
CA GLY A 70 5.22 0.69 9.70
C GLY A 70 6.01 -0.14 8.70
N ASP A 71 6.84 -1.02 9.22
CA ASP A 71 7.62 -1.94 8.41
C ASP A 71 7.05 -3.36 8.53
N LEU A 72 7.04 -4.10 7.43
CA LEU A 72 6.73 -5.53 7.44
C LEU A 72 7.92 -6.28 6.87
N GLU A 73 8.18 -7.47 7.41
CA GLU A 73 9.26 -8.33 6.96
C GLU A 73 8.70 -9.67 6.53
N PHE A 74 9.32 -10.25 5.51
CA PHE A 74 8.99 -11.61 5.08
C PHE A 74 10.19 -12.26 4.41
N MET A 75 10.14 -13.59 4.34
CA MET A 75 11.17 -14.40 3.68
C MET A 75 10.61 -14.98 2.39
N LEU A 76 11.41 -14.94 1.34
CA LEU A 76 11.06 -15.57 0.07
C LEU A 76 12.35 -16.06 -0.59
N ASN A 77 12.43 -17.37 -0.90
CA ASN A 77 13.59 -17.96 -1.56
C ASN A 77 14.92 -17.61 -0.87
N GLU A 78 14.94 -17.77 0.45
CA GLU A 78 16.12 -17.51 1.29
C GLU A 78 16.56 -16.05 1.35
N LYS A 79 15.77 -15.14 0.79
CA LYS A 79 16.01 -13.70 0.90
C LYS A 79 15.06 -13.11 1.94
N SER A 80 15.58 -12.17 2.70
CA SER A 80 14.78 -11.38 3.64
C SER A 80 14.28 -10.13 2.90
N TYR A 81 12.99 -9.83 3.03
CA TYR A 81 12.39 -8.62 2.46
C TYR A 81 11.90 -7.73 3.58
N LYS A 82 12.24 -6.46 3.52
CA LYS A 82 11.73 -5.47 4.45
C LYS A 82 10.99 -4.39 3.66
N VAL A 83 9.71 -4.23 3.95
CA VAL A 83 8.84 -3.28 3.25
C VAL A 83 8.48 -2.14 4.19
N ALA A 84 8.82 -0.91 3.81
CA ALA A 84 8.42 0.28 4.53
C ALA A 84 7.08 0.76 3.96
N TYR A 85 6.00 0.67 4.75
CA TYR A 85 4.67 1.10 4.31
C TYR A 85 4.37 2.51 4.80
N TYR A 86 3.79 3.30 3.89
CA TYR A 86 3.39 4.68 4.16
C TYR A 86 1.91 4.87 3.92
N LEU A 87 1.29 5.70 4.76
CA LEU A 87 -0.08 6.16 4.53
C LEU A 87 -0.02 7.23 3.45
N CYS A 88 -0.76 7.02 2.36
CA CYS A 88 -0.79 7.89 1.20
C CYS A 88 -2.20 8.41 0.96
N ARG A 89 -2.34 9.74 0.85
CA ARG A 89 -3.61 10.35 0.49
C ARG A 89 -3.79 10.30 -1.02
N TYR A 90 -4.92 9.78 -1.47
CA TYR A 90 -5.28 9.76 -2.89
C TYR A 90 -5.39 11.17 -3.42
N LEU A 91 -4.73 11.46 -4.53
CA LEU A 91 -4.82 12.74 -5.23
C LEU A 91 -5.67 12.60 -6.48
N LYS A 92 -5.32 11.69 -7.37
CA LYS A 92 -6.06 11.46 -8.60
C LYS A 92 -5.65 10.16 -9.27
N ARG A 93 -6.47 9.69 -10.19
CA ARG A 93 -6.12 8.59 -11.07
C ARG A 93 -5.33 9.16 -12.25
N SER A 94 -4.19 8.55 -12.58
CA SER A 94 -3.29 8.98 -13.65
C SER A 94 -2.91 7.85 -14.60
N GLY A 95 -3.81 6.92 -14.83
CA GLY A 95 -3.57 5.82 -15.73
C GLY A 95 -4.26 4.56 -15.26
N GLU A 96 -3.99 3.47 -15.97
CA GLU A 96 -4.61 2.18 -15.67
C GLU A 96 -3.81 1.33 -14.71
N GLY A 97 -2.54 1.70 -14.49
CA GLY A 97 -1.63 0.88 -13.74
C GLY A 97 -1.12 -0.31 -14.55
N GLU A 98 -0.45 -1.22 -13.89
CA GLU A 98 0.09 -2.43 -14.50
C GLU A 98 -1.04 -3.41 -14.84
N ALA A 99 -0.95 -4.05 -16.00
CA ALA A 99 -1.96 -5.02 -16.45
C ALA A 99 -2.14 -6.15 -15.41
N GLY A 100 -3.39 -6.52 -15.17
CA GLY A 100 -3.74 -7.61 -14.26
C GLY A 100 -3.81 -7.24 -12.79
N ARG A 101 -3.51 -6.01 -12.43
CA ARG A 101 -3.56 -5.57 -11.03
C ARG A 101 -4.97 -5.27 -10.54
N SER A 102 -5.86 -4.88 -11.43
CA SER A 102 -7.28 -4.60 -11.12
C SER A 102 -7.47 -3.74 -9.87
N PRO A 103 -6.90 -2.52 -9.82
CA PRO A 103 -7.01 -1.68 -8.63
C PRO A 103 -8.45 -1.48 -8.21
N LYS A 104 -8.71 -1.62 -6.90
CA LYS A 104 -10.08 -1.51 -6.39
C LYS A 104 -10.09 -0.87 -5.02
N TRP A 105 -11.08 0.00 -4.79
CA TRP A 105 -11.31 0.64 -3.51
C TRP A 105 -12.27 -0.20 -2.67
N PHE A 106 -11.88 -0.46 -1.43
CA PHE A 106 -12.70 -1.20 -0.47
C PHE A 106 -12.90 -0.35 0.77
N GLY A 107 -14.07 -0.43 1.40
CA GLY A 107 -14.22 0.10 2.75
C GLY A 107 -13.19 -0.59 3.66
N VAL A 108 -12.79 0.09 4.74
CA VAL A 108 -11.70 -0.40 5.59
C VAL A 108 -11.90 -1.84 6.08
N GLU A 109 -13.09 -2.14 6.60
CA GLU A 109 -13.37 -3.50 7.10
C GLU A 109 -13.24 -4.54 6.01
N LYS A 110 -13.75 -4.22 4.82
CA LYS A 110 -13.65 -5.12 3.68
C LYS A 110 -12.21 -5.25 3.19
N ALA A 111 -11.44 -4.18 3.21
CA ALA A 111 -10.02 -4.21 2.84
C ALA A 111 -9.25 -5.15 3.78
N ILE A 112 -9.49 -5.06 5.07
CA ILE A 112 -8.85 -5.95 6.05
C ILE A 112 -9.22 -7.40 5.74
N GLU A 113 -10.48 -7.67 5.47
CA GLU A 113 -10.96 -9.01 5.11
C GLU A 113 -10.32 -9.53 3.81
N LYS A 114 -10.15 -8.67 2.81
CA LYS A 114 -9.63 -9.05 1.50
C LYS A 114 -8.12 -9.22 1.45
N LEU A 115 -7.36 -8.49 2.26
CA LEU A 115 -5.91 -8.61 2.28
C LEU A 115 -5.49 -10.05 2.56
N TYR A 116 -4.65 -10.59 1.69
CA TYR A 116 -4.24 -11.98 1.79
C TYR A 116 -3.33 -12.26 2.99
N PHE A 117 -2.32 -11.41 3.22
CA PHE A 117 -1.33 -11.65 4.25
C PHE A 117 -1.77 -11.15 5.62
N ALA A 118 -1.61 -12.00 6.64
CA ALA A 118 -2.01 -11.68 8.01
C ALA A 118 -1.33 -10.41 8.53
N ASN A 119 -0.02 -10.25 8.25
CA ASN A 119 0.71 -9.08 8.73
C ASN A 119 0.23 -7.79 8.07
N SER A 120 -0.23 -7.85 6.82
CA SER A 120 -0.83 -6.69 6.14
C SER A 120 -2.16 -6.31 6.79
N ARG A 121 -2.98 -7.30 7.15
CA ARG A 121 -4.24 -7.06 7.87
C ARG A 121 -3.98 -6.40 9.22
N GLU A 122 -2.99 -6.89 9.95
CA GLU A 122 -2.61 -6.33 11.25
C GLU A 122 -2.12 -4.89 11.11
N LEU A 123 -1.31 -4.62 10.10
CA LEU A 123 -0.79 -3.28 9.85
C LEU A 123 -1.91 -2.29 9.53
N LEU A 124 -2.86 -2.68 8.68
CA LEU A 124 -4.01 -1.83 8.37
C LEU A 124 -4.85 -1.57 9.61
N SER A 125 -5.14 -2.61 10.40
CA SER A 125 -5.88 -2.47 11.66
C SER A 125 -5.17 -1.52 12.62
N ALA A 126 -3.86 -1.65 12.76
CA ALA A 126 -3.07 -0.80 13.62
C ALA A 126 -3.04 0.66 13.13
N SER A 127 -3.25 0.89 11.83
CA SER A 127 -3.23 2.22 11.23
C SER A 127 -4.56 2.96 11.32
N LEU A 128 -5.65 2.29 11.73
CA LEU A 128 -7.00 2.88 11.71
C LEU A 128 -7.11 4.17 12.53
N LYS A 129 -6.50 4.21 13.71
CA LYS A 129 -6.52 5.38 14.56
C LYS A 129 -5.91 6.59 13.87
N LYS A 130 -4.75 6.39 13.24
CA LYS A 130 -4.06 7.43 12.47
C LYS A 130 -4.90 7.88 11.29
N LEU A 131 -5.46 6.91 10.55
CA LEU A 131 -6.29 7.19 9.36
C LEU A 131 -7.53 8.01 9.73
N ASN A 132 -8.22 7.65 10.80
CA ASN A 132 -9.37 8.40 11.25
C ASN A 132 -9.00 9.81 11.68
N TYR A 133 -7.90 9.96 12.42
CA TYR A 133 -7.42 11.27 12.84
C TYR A 133 -7.09 12.17 11.65
N ILE A 134 -6.33 11.64 10.67
CA ILE A 134 -5.93 12.36 9.46
C ILE A 134 -7.16 12.81 8.66
N THR A 135 -8.11 11.91 8.45
CA THR A 135 -9.26 12.19 7.59
C THR A 135 -10.27 13.14 8.25
N ILE A 136 -10.40 13.08 9.57
CA ILE A 136 -11.28 14.01 10.30
C ILE A 136 -10.73 15.43 10.25
N LYS A 137 -9.42 15.61 10.39
CA LYS A 137 -8.79 16.93 10.36
C LYS A 137 -8.88 17.65 9.02
N GLN A 138 -9.33 16.98 7.99
CA GLN A 138 -9.41 17.55 6.64
C GLN A 138 -10.79 18.08 6.27
N ILE A 139 -11.70 18.03 7.19
CA ILE A 139 -13.05 18.55 6.98
C ILE A 139 -13.08 20.05 7.19
#